data_0ce14e2be11ff55e9d8d860bd7fca8cd
#
_entry.id   0ce14e2be11ff55e9d8d860bd7fca8cd
#
_cell.length_a   1.000
_cell.length_b   1.000
_cell.length_c   1.000
_cell.angle_alpha   90.00
_cell.angle_beta   90.00
_cell.angle_gamma   90.00
#
_symmetry.space_group_name_H-M   'P 1'
#
loop_
_entity.id
_entity.type
_entity.pdbx_description
1 polymer ?
#
loop_
_entity_poly.entity_id
_entity_poly.type
_entity_poly.pdbx_seq_one_letter_code
_entity_poly.pdbx_strand_id
1 'polypeptide(L)'
;ESFMKANNCYFLNPEEVEKVTKYVINLDKLAVNPAVVGQPAEKIAAAAGVQVPAKTKILLAPLPYPSREYPLSLEKLSPVLAYFISENEEQGFAYAKKMLELGGLGHSAVIHSNDNDLCVRYGEEMKVGRIIVNSPSSQGAIGDIYNTNTPSLTLGCGSFGHNSTTSNVSSVNLINKKRVAK
;
A
#
# COMPACT_ATOMS: atom_id res chain seq x y z
N GLU A 1 6.62 -4.89 16.53
CA GLU A 1 5.38 -5.64 16.76
C GLU A 1 4.61 -5.16 17.97
N SER A 2 5.25 -4.95 19.13
CA SER A 2 4.60 -4.53 20.39
C SER A 2 3.73 -3.28 20.22
N PHE A 3 4.24 -2.26 19.54
CA PHE A 3 3.49 -1.04 19.22
C PHE A 3 2.25 -1.32 18.36
N MET A 4 2.37 -2.17 17.35
CA MET A 4 1.25 -2.54 16.49
C MET A 4 0.17 -3.30 17.27
N LYS A 5 0.56 -4.25 18.12
CA LYS A 5 -0.37 -4.99 18.98
C LYS A 5 -1.11 -4.05 19.94
N ALA A 6 -0.40 -3.09 20.55
CA ALA A 6 -0.99 -2.08 21.42
C ALA A 6 -1.99 -1.16 20.70
N ASN A 7 -1.90 -1.03 19.37
CA ASN A 7 -2.79 -0.25 18.51
C ASN A 7 -3.84 -1.10 17.79
N ASN A 8 -4.19 -2.27 18.33
CA ASN A 8 -5.21 -3.17 17.82
C ASN A 8 -4.89 -3.80 16.45
N CYS A 9 -3.61 -4.00 16.14
CA CYS A 9 -3.22 -4.86 15.03
C CYS A 9 -3.12 -6.30 15.52
N TYR A 10 -3.65 -7.24 14.74
CA TYR A 10 -3.60 -8.66 15.01
C TYR A 10 -2.68 -9.36 14.01
N PHE A 11 -1.66 -10.04 14.52
CA PHE A 11 -0.75 -10.85 13.70
C PHE A 11 -1.33 -12.26 13.53
N LEU A 12 -1.65 -12.59 12.31
CA LEU A 12 -2.17 -13.90 11.94
C LEU A 12 -1.08 -14.97 12.12
N ASN A 13 -1.45 -16.11 12.66
CA ASN A 13 -0.60 -17.29 12.63
C ASN A 13 -0.67 -17.98 11.24
N PRO A 14 0.18 -18.98 10.93
CA PRO A 14 0.21 -19.60 9.61
C PRO A 14 -1.13 -20.20 9.13
N GLU A 15 -1.89 -20.84 10.03
CA GLU A 15 -3.21 -21.40 9.69
C GLU A 15 -4.23 -20.29 9.40
N GLU A 16 -4.18 -19.21 10.15
CA GLU A 16 -5.04 -18.04 9.97
C GLU A 16 -4.70 -17.29 8.67
N VAL A 17 -3.41 -17.17 8.33
CA VAL A 17 -2.96 -16.65 7.03
C VAL A 17 -3.57 -17.43 5.88
N GLU A 18 -3.59 -18.77 5.97
CA GLU A 18 -4.19 -19.61 4.93
C GLU A 18 -5.70 -19.38 4.82
N LYS A 19 -6.42 -19.35 5.94
CA LYS A 19 -7.88 -19.09 5.97
C LYS A 19 -8.22 -17.72 5.41
N VAL A 20 -7.50 -16.68 5.85
CA VAL A 20 -7.69 -15.30 5.37
C VAL A 20 -7.36 -15.22 3.89
N THR A 21 -6.29 -15.86 3.42
CA THR A 21 -5.94 -15.89 2.00
C THR A 21 -7.08 -16.45 1.15
N LYS A 22 -7.62 -17.61 1.52
CA LYS A 22 -8.72 -18.27 0.79
C LYS A 22 -10.00 -17.43 0.73
N TYR A 23 -10.26 -16.64 1.75
CA TYR A 23 -11.43 -15.75 1.77
C TYR A 23 -11.20 -14.44 1.03
N VAL A 24 -10.03 -13.81 1.22
CA VAL A 24 -9.71 -12.47 0.71
C VAL A 24 -9.34 -12.51 -0.78
N ILE A 25 -8.72 -13.59 -1.24
CA ILE A 25 -8.23 -13.71 -2.62
C ILE A 25 -8.95 -14.85 -3.34
N ASN A 26 -9.50 -14.52 -4.50
CA ASN A 26 -9.88 -15.56 -5.47
C ASN A 26 -8.60 -16.13 -6.09
N LEU A 27 -8.23 -17.35 -5.69
CA LEU A 27 -6.95 -17.96 -6.07
C LEU A 27 -6.87 -18.31 -7.57
N ASP A 28 -7.99 -18.62 -8.21
CA ASP A 28 -8.03 -18.96 -9.64
C ASP A 28 -7.73 -17.73 -10.53
N LYS A 29 -8.19 -16.56 -10.08
CA LYS A 29 -8.05 -15.30 -10.82
C LYS A 29 -6.91 -14.42 -10.29
N LEU A 30 -6.31 -14.79 -9.15
CA LEU A 30 -5.41 -13.94 -8.36
C LEU A 30 -5.97 -12.51 -8.18
N ALA A 31 -7.23 -12.44 -7.83
CA ALA A 31 -7.97 -11.19 -7.67
C ALA A 31 -8.60 -11.09 -6.28
N VAL A 32 -8.74 -9.88 -5.79
CA VAL A 32 -9.37 -9.62 -4.49
C VAL A 32 -10.86 -9.99 -4.55
N ASN A 33 -11.34 -10.65 -3.50
CA ASN A 33 -12.76 -10.87 -3.30
C ASN A 33 -13.47 -9.53 -3.06
N PRO A 34 -14.41 -9.12 -3.93
CA PRO A 34 -15.10 -7.83 -3.75
C PRO A 34 -15.81 -7.66 -2.39
N ALA A 35 -16.17 -8.77 -1.75
CA ALA A 35 -16.85 -8.75 -0.45
C ALA A 35 -15.99 -8.22 0.70
N VAL A 36 -14.65 -8.16 0.55
CA VAL A 36 -13.76 -7.63 1.59
C VAL A 36 -13.46 -6.15 1.44
N VAL A 37 -13.73 -5.57 0.29
CA VAL A 37 -13.42 -4.17 -0.01
C VAL A 37 -14.19 -3.24 0.94
N GLY A 38 -13.45 -2.38 1.66
CA GLY A 38 -14.04 -1.43 2.62
C GLY A 38 -14.63 -2.07 3.89
N GLN A 39 -14.46 -3.38 4.13
CA GLN A 39 -14.96 -4.02 5.32
C GLN A 39 -13.97 -3.89 6.50
N PRO A 40 -14.45 -3.83 7.74
CA PRO A 40 -13.59 -3.81 8.92
C PRO A 40 -12.88 -5.17 9.12
N ALA A 41 -11.70 -5.13 9.76
CA ALA A 41 -10.86 -6.30 9.99
C ALA A 41 -11.59 -7.44 10.72
N GLU A 42 -12.37 -7.13 11.75
CA GLU A 42 -13.14 -8.11 12.53
C GLU A 42 -14.14 -8.89 11.66
N LYS A 43 -14.81 -8.19 10.73
CA LYS A 43 -15.77 -8.83 9.83
C LYS A 43 -15.08 -9.74 8.82
N ILE A 44 -13.93 -9.31 8.31
CA ILE A 44 -13.12 -10.13 7.40
C ILE A 44 -12.60 -11.37 8.12
N ALA A 45 -12.07 -11.22 9.34
CA ALA A 45 -11.59 -12.34 10.15
C ALA A 45 -12.71 -13.35 10.43
N ALA A 46 -13.87 -12.88 10.90
CA ALA A 46 -15.02 -13.74 11.17
C ALA A 46 -15.49 -14.50 9.93
N ALA A 47 -15.57 -13.83 8.79
CA ALA A 47 -15.96 -14.47 7.53
C ALA A 47 -14.91 -15.47 7.01
N ALA A 48 -13.63 -15.26 7.34
CA ALA A 48 -12.56 -16.23 7.07
C ALA A 48 -12.48 -17.37 8.11
N GLY A 49 -13.33 -17.37 9.13
CA GLY A 49 -13.30 -18.34 10.21
C GLY A 49 -12.13 -18.17 11.18
N VAL A 50 -11.70 -16.93 11.38
CA VAL A 50 -10.63 -16.53 12.30
C VAL A 50 -11.21 -15.71 13.44
N GLN A 51 -10.89 -16.07 14.69
CA GLN A 51 -11.29 -15.33 15.86
C GLN A 51 -10.21 -14.33 16.26
N VAL A 52 -10.59 -13.07 16.35
CA VAL A 52 -9.68 -11.98 16.74
C VAL A 52 -10.24 -11.19 17.92
N PRO A 53 -9.40 -10.52 18.69
CA PRO A 53 -9.85 -9.64 19.78
C PRO A 53 -10.82 -8.57 19.28
N ALA A 54 -11.81 -8.24 20.11
CA ALA A 54 -12.70 -7.11 19.84
C ALA A 54 -11.89 -5.82 19.65
N LYS A 55 -12.33 -4.98 18.69
CA LYS A 55 -11.65 -3.75 18.28
C LYS A 55 -10.39 -3.95 17.42
N THR A 56 -10.14 -5.16 16.91
CA THR A 56 -9.07 -5.37 15.92
C THR A 56 -9.29 -4.49 14.70
N LYS A 57 -8.30 -3.65 14.40
CA LYS A 57 -8.37 -2.68 13.29
C LYS A 57 -7.68 -3.18 12.03
N ILE A 58 -6.63 -3.97 12.17
CA ILE A 58 -5.79 -4.44 11.07
C ILE A 58 -5.40 -5.89 11.32
N LEU A 59 -5.50 -6.71 10.27
CA LEU A 59 -4.94 -8.06 10.22
C LEU A 59 -3.58 -7.98 9.53
N LEU A 60 -2.54 -8.43 10.20
CA LEU A 60 -1.19 -8.49 9.67
C LEU A 60 -0.87 -9.94 9.32
N ALA A 61 -0.59 -10.20 8.06
CA ALA A 61 -0.18 -11.50 7.56
C ALA A 61 1.35 -11.56 7.45
N PRO A 62 2.06 -12.19 8.39
CA PRO A 62 3.49 -12.43 8.25
C PRO A 62 3.75 -13.35 7.07
N LEU A 63 4.54 -12.89 6.11
CA LEU A 63 4.86 -13.63 4.89
C LEU A 63 6.39 -13.63 4.68
N PRO A 64 6.95 -14.68 4.04
CA PRO A 64 8.39 -14.78 3.86
C PRO A 64 8.97 -13.70 2.93
N TYR A 65 8.30 -13.42 1.82
CA TYR A 65 8.70 -12.44 0.81
C TYR A 65 7.51 -12.06 -0.08
N PRO A 66 7.55 -10.87 -0.72
CA PRO A 66 6.50 -10.45 -1.65
C PRO A 66 6.50 -11.28 -2.91
N SER A 67 5.40 -11.99 -3.19
CA SER A 67 5.24 -12.73 -4.44
C SER A 67 3.78 -13.08 -4.71
N ARG A 68 3.49 -13.59 -5.90
CA ARG A 68 2.17 -14.15 -6.25
C ARG A 68 1.89 -15.49 -5.58
N GLU A 69 2.94 -16.19 -5.14
CA GLU A 69 2.81 -17.43 -4.33
C GLU A 69 2.22 -17.14 -2.95
N TYR A 70 2.43 -15.91 -2.47
CA TYR A 70 1.80 -15.38 -1.27
C TYR A 70 0.78 -14.30 -1.64
N PRO A 71 -0.44 -14.66 -2.07
CA PRO A 71 -1.38 -13.75 -2.71
C PRO A 71 -1.82 -12.57 -1.85
N LEU A 72 -1.67 -12.64 -0.52
CA LEU A 72 -1.86 -11.48 0.36
C LEU A 72 -0.81 -10.38 0.14
N SER A 73 0.21 -10.59 -0.71
CA SER A 73 1.10 -9.53 -1.21
C SER A 73 0.41 -8.58 -2.19
N LEU A 74 -0.71 -8.99 -2.79
CA LEU A 74 -1.47 -8.16 -3.72
C LEU A 74 -2.22 -7.04 -3.00
N GLU A 75 -2.58 -5.98 -3.71
CA GLU A 75 -3.47 -4.94 -3.18
C GLU A 75 -4.84 -5.53 -2.82
N LYS A 76 -5.41 -5.12 -1.69
CA LYS A 76 -6.65 -5.73 -1.16
C LYS A 76 -7.77 -4.75 -0.86
N LEU A 77 -7.50 -3.44 -0.88
CA LEU A 77 -8.44 -2.37 -0.52
C LEU A 77 -9.22 -2.66 0.78
N SER A 78 -8.52 -3.24 1.74
CA SER A 78 -9.08 -3.74 3.00
C SER A 78 -8.01 -3.69 4.10
N PRO A 79 -8.38 -3.75 5.39
CA PRO A 79 -7.42 -3.74 6.50
C PRO A 79 -6.72 -5.09 6.72
N VAL A 80 -6.33 -5.74 5.64
CA VAL A 80 -5.49 -6.95 5.63
C VAL A 80 -4.18 -6.60 4.97
N LEU A 81 -3.10 -6.56 5.73
CA LEU A 81 -1.78 -6.15 5.26
C LEU A 81 -0.79 -7.32 5.26
N ALA A 82 -0.04 -7.45 4.18
CA ALA A 82 1.15 -8.28 4.17
C ALA A 82 2.22 -7.65 5.08
N TYR A 83 2.92 -8.46 5.83
CA TYR A 83 3.98 -8.06 6.75
C TYR A 83 5.23 -8.88 6.45
N PHE A 84 6.32 -8.18 6.16
CA PHE A 84 7.62 -8.77 5.82
C PHE A 84 8.68 -8.23 6.77
N ILE A 85 9.65 -9.07 7.09
CA ILE A 85 10.86 -8.69 7.83
C ILE A 85 12.03 -8.81 6.85
N SER A 86 12.76 -7.71 6.67
CA SER A 86 14.01 -7.71 5.89
C SER A 86 15.21 -7.82 6.81
N GLU A 87 16.23 -8.52 6.37
CA GLU A 87 17.49 -8.71 7.11
C GLU A 87 18.38 -7.46 7.06
N ASN A 88 18.21 -6.66 5.99
CA ASN A 88 18.99 -5.45 5.75
C ASN A 88 18.23 -4.51 4.81
N GLU A 89 18.79 -3.33 4.58
CA GLU A 89 18.20 -2.28 3.74
C GLU A 89 18.01 -2.74 2.30
N GLU A 90 19.00 -3.41 1.71
CA GLU A 90 18.95 -3.88 0.32
C GLU A 90 17.77 -4.83 0.11
N GLN A 91 17.57 -5.76 1.02
CA GLN A 91 16.43 -6.67 0.97
C GLN A 91 15.11 -5.92 1.17
N GLY A 92 15.09 -4.93 2.07
CA GLY A 92 13.92 -4.06 2.27
C GLY A 92 13.54 -3.30 0.99
N PHE A 93 14.53 -2.74 0.29
CA PHE A 93 14.32 -2.08 -1.01
C PHE A 93 13.84 -3.06 -2.08
N ALA A 94 14.45 -4.25 -2.14
CA ALA A 94 14.01 -5.29 -3.08
C ALA A 94 12.55 -5.70 -2.83
N TYR A 95 12.15 -5.84 -1.56
CA TYR A 95 10.77 -6.15 -1.19
C TYR A 95 9.81 -5.01 -1.56
N ALA A 96 10.19 -3.77 -1.30
CA ALA A 96 9.37 -2.60 -1.67
C ALA A 96 9.17 -2.52 -3.19
N LYS A 97 10.24 -2.69 -3.99
CA LYS A 97 10.15 -2.75 -5.46
C LYS A 97 9.22 -3.87 -5.92
N LYS A 98 9.35 -5.05 -5.31
CA LYS A 98 8.51 -6.19 -5.67
C LYS A 98 7.05 -5.97 -5.33
N MET A 99 6.74 -5.34 -4.20
CA MET A 99 5.38 -4.94 -3.85
C MET A 99 4.79 -3.97 -4.87
N LEU A 100 5.57 -2.99 -5.34
CA LEU A 100 5.11 -2.07 -6.39
C LEU A 100 4.79 -2.79 -7.70
N GLU A 101 5.64 -3.75 -8.12
CA GLU A 101 5.39 -4.57 -9.31
C GLU A 101 4.13 -5.43 -9.20
N LEU A 102 3.76 -5.85 -8.00
CA LEU A 102 2.58 -6.67 -7.75
C LEU A 102 1.26 -5.89 -7.85
N GLY A 103 1.27 -4.58 -7.66
CA GLY A 103 0.01 -3.85 -7.74
C GLY A 103 0.07 -2.35 -7.40
N GLY A 104 1.25 -1.75 -7.35
CA GLY A 104 1.38 -0.36 -6.90
C GLY A 104 2.20 0.57 -7.79
N LEU A 105 2.56 0.16 -9.01
CA LEU A 105 3.40 0.97 -9.89
C LEU A 105 2.80 2.35 -10.14
N GLY A 106 3.63 3.37 -9.95
CA GLY A 106 3.29 4.77 -10.19
C GLY A 106 2.48 5.44 -9.09
N HIS A 107 1.93 4.71 -8.11
CA HIS A 107 1.08 5.29 -7.07
C HIS A 107 1.89 6.02 -5.99
N SER A 108 2.15 5.39 -4.89
CA SER A 108 2.82 5.99 -3.73
C SER A 108 3.62 4.93 -2.95
N ALA A 109 4.72 5.37 -2.34
CA ALA A 109 5.47 4.56 -1.39
C ALA A 109 5.82 5.40 -0.16
N VAL A 110 6.04 4.73 0.96
CA VAL A 110 6.35 5.36 2.25
C VAL A 110 7.65 4.82 2.79
N ILE A 111 8.46 5.71 3.36
CA ILE A 111 9.62 5.34 4.15
C ILE A 111 9.56 6.03 5.51
N HIS A 112 9.88 5.29 6.56
CA HIS A 112 10.07 5.84 7.90
C HIS A 112 11.54 5.71 8.27
N SER A 113 12.27 6.83 8.20
CA SER A 113 13.70 6.90 8.53
C SER A 113 14.08 8.33 8.94
N ASN A 114 15.11 8.44 9.77
CA ASN A 114 15.79 9.69 10.08
C ASN A 114 17.07 9.88 9.23
N ASP A 115 17.40 8.91 8.40
CA ASP A 115 18.51 9.00 7.45
C ASP A 115 18.02 9.63 6.14
N ASN A 116 18.46 10.85 5.87
CA ASN A 116 18.06 11.60 4.68
C ASN A 116 18.62 10.98 3.39
N ASP A 117 19.83 10.43 3.40
CA ASP A 117 20.44 9.82 2.22
C ASP A 117 19.69 8.56 1.84
N LEU A 118 19.28 7.78 2.84
CA LEU A 118 18.41 6.61 2.64
C LEU A 118 17.05 7.01 2.07
N CYS A 119 16.45 8.10 2.56
CA CYS A 119 15.17 8.60 2.04
C CYS A 119 15.29 9.07 0.57
N VAL A 120 16.37 9.76 0.22
CA VAL A 120 16.65 10.18 -1.17
C VAL A 120 16.83 8.96 -2.07
N ARG A 121 17.69 8.02 -1.67
CA ARG A 121 17.91 6.77 -2.40
C ARG A 121 16.60 6.00 -2.60
N TYR A 122 15.77 5.90 -1.58
CA TYR A 122 14.45 5.27 -1.69
C TYR A 122 13.58 5.98 -2.75
N GLY A 123 13.61 7.32 -2.76
CA GLY A 123 12.91 8.12 -3.76
C GLY A 123 13.37 7.88 -5.19
N GLU A 124 14.66 7.70 -5.40
CA GLU A 124 15.25 7.43 -6.71
C GLU A 124 14.93 6.02 -7.22
N GLU A 125 14.88 5.04 -6.33
CA GLU A 125 14.73 3.64 -6.70
C GLU A 125 13.27 3.17 -6.84
N MET A 126 12.31 3.82 -6.14
CA MET A 126 10.90 3.42 -6.17
C MET A 126 10.16 4.01 -7.37
N LYS A 127 9.56 3.16 -8.19
CA LYS A 127 8.78 3.56 -9.38
C LYS A 127 7.38 4.03 -9.02
N VAL A 128 7.31 5.18 -8.34
CA VAL A 128 6.05 5.80 -7.89
C VAL A 128 6.06 7.31 -8.13
N GLY A 129 4.88 7.91 -8.18
CA GLY A 129 4.74 9.36 -8.34
C GLY A 129 4.93 10.15 -7.04
N ARG A 130 4.85 9.50 -5.88
CA ARG A 130 4.96 10.15 -4.56
C ARG A 130 5.72 9.28 -3.58
N ILE A 131 6.73 9.87 -2.95
CA ILE A 131 7.41 9.30 -1.79
C ILE A 131 6.98 10.08 -0.56
N ILE A 132 6.48 9.38 0.44
CA ILE A 132 6.06 9.95 1.71
C ILE A 132 7.08 9.57 2.77
N VAL A 133 7.62 10.56 3.47
CA VAL A 133 8.61 10.35 4.52
C VAL A 133 7.98 10.59 5.88
N ASN A 134 8.10 9.63 6.78
CA ASN A 134 7.66 9.71 8.18
C ASN A 134 6.18 10.08 8.37
N SER A 135 5.33 9.77 7.40
CA SER A 135 3.90 10.05 7.44
C SER A 135 3.12 8.88 6.83
N PRO A 136 1.91 8.58 7.32
CA PRO A 136 1.06 7.54 6.73
C PRO A 136 0.68 7.87 5.28
N SER A 137 0.73 6.88 4.40
CA SER A 137 0.38 7.05 2.98
C SER A 137 -1.05 7.56 2.78
N SER A 138 -1.99 7.09 3.59
CA SER A 138 -3.40 7.49 3.52
C SER A 138 -3.64 9.00 3.72
N GLN A 139 -2.73 9.67 4.38
CA GLN A 139 -2.78 11.10 4.65
C GLN A 139 -1.74 11.85 3.81
N GLY A 140 -0.48 11.39 3.84
CA GLY A 140 0.61 12.05 3.15
C GLY A 140 0.44 12.12 1.63
N ALA A 141 -0.13 11.11 1.00
CA ALA A 141 -0.38 11.10 -0.44
C ALA A 141 -1.46 12.11 -0.87
N ILE A 142 -2.38 12.44 0.02
CA ILE A 142 -3.44 13.45 -0.24
C ILE A 142 -2.85 14.87 -0.29
N GLY A 143 -1.84 15.16 0.52
CA GLY A 143 -1.24 16.50 0.61
C GLY A 143 -1.90 17.41 1.66
N ASP A 144 -1.90 18.73 1.43
CA ASP A 144 -2.43 19.78 2.31
C ASP A 144 -1.65 19.91 3.64
N ILE A 145 -2.33 19.78 4.79
CA ILE A 145 -1.72 19.92 6.11
C ILE A 145 -0.60 18.92 6.42
N TYR A 146 -0.50 17.84 5.64
CA TYR A 146 0.48 16.77 5.86
C TYR A 146 1.81 16.99 5.15
N ASN A 147 1.83 17.78 4.07
CA ASN A 147 3.03 18.10 3.28
C ASN A 147 2.71 19.14 2.18
N THR A 148 3.70 19.42 1.33
CA THR A 148 3.58 20.42 0.24
C THR A 148 2.90 19.91 -1.05
N ASN A 149 2.40 18.67 -1.08
CA ASN A 149 1.67 18.20 -2.23
C ASN A 149 0.33 18.93 -2.37
N THR A 150 -0.06 19.22 -3.61
CA THR A 150 -1.39 19.80 -3.88
C THR A 150 -2.47 18.84 -3.40
N PRO A 151 -3.45 19.32 -2.59
CA PRO A 151 -4.49 18.46 -2.05
C PRO A 151 -5.33 17.82 -3.15
N SER A 152 -5.47 16.51 -3.11
CA SER A 152 -6.38 15.77 -4.00
C SER A 152 -6.65 14.36 -3.51
N LEU A 153 -7.85 13.85 -3.77
CA LEU A 153 -8.19 12.44 -3.62
C LEU A 153 -7.96 11.64 -4.90
N THR A 154 -7.69 12.32 -6.03
CA THR A 154 -7.37 11.70 -7.32
C THR A 154 -5.88 11.78 -7.57
N LEU A 155 -5.19 10.66 -7.42
CA LEU A 155 -3.74 10.57 -7.50
C LEU A 155 -3.32 10.03 -8.87
N GLY A 156 -2.57 10.83 -9.64
CA GLY A 156 -1.97 10.41 -10.90
C GLY A 156 -0.80 9.46 -10.67
N CYS A 157 -0.71 8.40 -11.47
CA CYS A 157 0.34 7.37 -11.38
C CYS A 157 1.39 7.48 -12.50
N GLY A 158 1.27 8.45 -13.40
CA GLY A 158 2.20 8.70 -14.50
C GLY A 158 2.37 7.51 -15.44
N SER A 159 3.46 7.49 -16.16
CA SER A 159 3.77 6.43 -17.14
C SER A 159 3.94 5.06 -16.50
N PHE A 160 4.45 4.98 -15.27
CA PHE A 160 4.56 3.71 -14.55
C PHE A 160 3.21 3.05 -14.29
N GLY A 161 2.17 3.85 -14.03
CA GLY A 161 0.81 3.40 -13.80
C GLY A 161 -0.10 3.52 -15.02
N HIS A 162 0.48 3.74 -16.21
CA HIS A 162 -0.27 3.93 -17.46
C HIS A 162 -1.26 5.11 -17.43
N ASN A 163 -0.92 6.17 -16.71
CA ASN A 163 -1.69 7.40 -16.61
C ASN A 163 -0.97 8.57 -17.30
N SER A 164 -1.72 9.62 -17.62
CA SER A 164 -1.22 10.81 -18.31
C SER A 164 -0.60 11.86 -17.40
N THR A 165 -0.67 11.70 -16.08
CA THR A 165 -0.08 12.63 -15.11
C THR A 165 0.47 11.93 -13.88
N THR A 166 1.54 12.48 -13.30
CA THR A 166 2.11 12.06 -12.01
C THR A 166 1.64 12.93 -10.84
N SER A 167 1.01 14.07 -11.13
CA SER A 167 0.52 14.99 -10.10
C SER A 167 -0.88 14.62 -9.62
N ASN A 168 -1.24 15.15 -8.47
CA ASN A 168 -2.62 15.09 -7.99
C ASN A 168 -3.51 15.83 -8.98
N VAL A 169 -4.61 15.20 -9.42
CA VAL A 169 -5.49 15.77 -10.44
C VAL A 169 -6.35 16.89 -9.82
N SER A 170 -6.29 18.07 -10.44
CA SER A 170 -7.03 19.26 -10.03
C SER A 170 -7.66 19.95 -11.25
N SER A 171 -8.34 21.07 -11.05
CA SER A 171 -8.93 21.88 -12.12
C SER A 171 -7.92 22.30 -13.20
N VAL A 172 -6.65 22.47 -12.85
CA VAL A 172 -5.58 22.80 -13.80
C VAL A 172 -5.42 21.72 -14.89
N ASN A 173 -5.69 20.47 -14.57
CA ASN A 173 -5.61 19.35 -15.52
C ASN A 173 -6.75 19.35 -16.55
N LEU A 174 -7.80 20.12 -16.33
CA LEU A 174 -8.96 20.28 -17.22
C LEU A 174 -8.84 21.51 -18.14
N ILE A 175 -7.78 22.32 -17.97
CA ILE A 175 -7.58 23.53 -18.77
C ILE A 175 -6.83 23.19 -20.07
N ASN A 176 -7.45 23.51 -21.21
CA ASN A 176 -6.79 23.45 -22.51
C ASN A 176 -5.87 24.66 -22.71
N LYS A 177 -4.58 24.41 -22.87
CA LYS A 177 -3.58 25.44 -23.20
C LYS A 177 -3.39 25.52 -24.71
N LYS A 178 -3.75 26.65 -25.33
CA LYS A 178 -3.41 26.95 -26.72
C LYS A 178 -2.06 27.69 -26.80
N ARG A 179 -1.25 27.31 -27.75
CA ARG A 179 0.02 27.98 -28.03
C ARG A 179 -0.12 28.72 -29.38
N VAL A 180 0.33 29.99 -29.39
CA VAL A 180 0.47 30.76 -30.62
C VAL A 180 1.96 30.93 -30.84
N ALA A 181 2.49 30.36 -31.91
CA ALA A 181 3.85 30.56 -32.40
C ALA A 181 3.85 31.59 -33.50
N LYS A 182 4.82 32.52 -33.48
CA LYS A 182 5.09 33.50 -34.54
C LYS A 182 6.33 33.08 -35.31
#